data_f54194d5ee057cce10c8cb43f33e2cc1
#
_entry.id   f54194d5ee057cce10c8cb43f33e2cc1
#
_cell.length_a   1.000
_cell.length_b   1.000
_cell.length_c   1.000
_cell.angle_alpha   90.00
_cell.angle_beta   90.00
_cell.angle_gamma   90.00
#
_symmetry.space_group_name_H-M   'P 1'
#
loop_
_entity.id
_entity.type
_entity.pdbx_description
1 polymer ?
#
loop_
_entity_poly.entity_id
_entity_poly.type
_entity_poly.pdbx_seq_one_letter_code
_entity_poly.pdbx_strand_id
1 'polypeptide(L)'
;TVHNNTEKWIEKVTQDKNRVRSYDKKERVVQPQAVIERIGELTKGDAIVVTDVGQHQMWAAQYYPYQNERQLVTSGGLGTMGFGVPAAIGAKIANPDKEVVLFVGDGGFQMTNQELAILNIYKVPIKVVMLNNHSLGMVRQWQEAFYDGRTSESVFDSLPDFQLMAQAYGIKNYKFDNPETLEKDLEVITEDVPMFIEVDISRKEHVLPMVPAGKSNHEMLGVKFN
;
A
#
# COMPACT_ATOMS: atom_id res chain seq x y z
N THR A 1 30.32 21.35 -22.48
CA THR A 1 29.33 20.25 -22.32
C THR A 1 29.92 19.21 -21.39
N VAL A 2 29.48 19.21 -20.14
CA VAL A 2 29.84 18.15 -19.20
C VAL A 2 29.04 16.93 -19.63
N HIS A 3 29.69 15.98 -20.32
CA HIS A 3 29.12 14.65 -20.51
C HIS A 3 29.14 13.96 -19.14
N ASN A 4 28.05 14.03 -18.41
CA ASN A 4 27.86 13.23 -17.21
C ASN A 4 27.80 11.76 -17.65
N ASN A 5 28.86 11.01 -17.38
CA ASN A 5 28.87 9.57 -17.57
C ASN A 5 28.04 8.90 -16.44
N THR A 6 26.72 9.16 -16.45
CA THR A 6 25.78 8.67 -15.44
C THR A 6 25.28 7.25 -15.77
N GLU A 7 25.53 6.73 -16.95
CA GLU A 7 25.03 5.42 -17.40
C GLU A 7 25.43 4.29 -16.44
N LYS A 8 26.72 4.20 -16.11
CA LYS A 8 27.22 3.19 -15.17
C LYS A 8 26.63 3.34 -13.76
N TRP A 9 26.37 4.58 -13.37
CA TRP A 9 25.74 4.85 -12.06
C TRP A 9 24.28 4.45 -12.06
N ILE A 10 23.52 4.77 -13.12
CA ILE A 10 22.13 4.38 -13.28
C ILE A 10 22.01 2.86 -13.34
N GLU A 11 22.89 2.19 -14.09
CA GLU A 11 22.94 0.73 -14.18
C GLU A 11 23.16 0.11 -12.78
N LYS A 12 24.14 0.60 -12.02
CA LYS A 12 24.40 0.13 -10.66
C LYS A 12 23.22 0.36 -9.73
N VAL A 13 22.62 1.55 -9.75
CA VAL A 13 21.43 1.86 -8.92
C VAL A 13 20.27 0.95 -9.28
N THR A 14 20.07 0.66 -10.58
CA THR A 14 19.02 -0.25 -11.04
C THR A 14 19.24 -1.68 -10.55
N GLN A 15 20.49 -2.18 -10.63
CA GLN A 15 20.85 -3.49 -10.11
C GLN A 15 20.62 -3.59 -8.60
N ASP A 16 21.06 -2.61 -7.84
CA ASP A 16 20.87 -2.56 -6.39
C ASP A 16 19.39 -2.47 -6.02
N LYS A 17 18.61 -1.66 -6.74
CA LYS A 17 17.15 -1.57 -6.57
C LYS A 17 16.47 -2.92 -6.79
N ASN A 18 16.80 -3.62 -7.85
CA ASN A 18 16.21 -4.92 -8.16
C ASN A 18 16.57 -5.97 -7.11
N ARG A 19 17.81 -5.96 -6.60
CA ARG A 19 18.24 -6.84 -5.52
C ARG A 19 17.45 -6.60 -4.23
N VAL A 20 17.21 -5.35 -3.88
CA VAL A 20 16.50 -4.96 -2.64
C VAL A 20 14.99 -5.20 -2.74
N ARG A 21 14.42 -5.09 -3.94
CA ARG A 21 12.98 -5.30 -4.18
C ARG A 21 12.59 -6.77 -4.34
N SER A 22 13.54 -7.69 -4.36
CA SER A 22 13.22 -9.11 -4.43
C SER A 22 12.58 -9.60 -3.14
N TYR A 23 11.52 -10.37 -3.26
CA TYR A 23 10.88 -11.10 -2.17
C TYR A 23 10.59 -12.54 -2.60
N ASP A 24 10.63 -13.46 -1.65
CA ASP A 24 10.32 -14.86 -1.94
C ASP A 24 8.80 -15.02 -2.10
N LYS A 25 8.39 -15.49 -3.28
CA LYS A 25 6.96 -15.77 -3.52
C LYS A 25 6.51 -16.92 -2.63
N LYS A 26 5.50 -16.67 -1.82
CA LYS A 26 4.89 -17.64 -0.91
C LYS A 26 3.62 -18.19 -1.55
N GLU A 27 3.53 -19.49 -1.72
CA GLU A 27 2.45 -20.15 -2.48
C GLU A 27 1.07 -20.14 -1.78
N ARG A 28 1.03 -19.88 -0.46
CA ARG A 28 -0.20 -20.09 0.32
C ARG A 28 -0.78 -18.82 0.95
N VAL A 29 -0.18 -17.68 0.70
CA VAL A 29 -0.61 -16.40 1.29
C VAL A 29 -0.48 -15.29 0.28
N VAL A 30 -1.45 -14.40 0.25
CA VAL A 30 -1.36 -13.18 -0.55
C VAL A 30 -0.28 -12.27 0.04
N GLN A 31 0.63 -11.85 -0.80
CA GLN A 31 1.72 -10.96 -0.43
C GLN A 31 1.40 -9.53 -0.83
N PRO A 32 1.55 -8.55 0.07
CA PRO A 32 1.25 -7.15 -0.22
C PRO A 32 2.06 -6.59 -1.39
N GLN A 33 3.29 -7.08 -1.58
CA GLN A 33 4.15 -6.72 -2.70
C GLN A 33 3.52 -7.10 -4.03
N ALA A 34 3.02 -8.35 -4.15
CA ALA A 34 2.38 -8.85 -5.37
C ALA A 34 1.11 -8.05 -5.71
N VAL A 35 0.31 -7.70 -4.71
CA VAL A 35 -0.89 -6.85 -4.89
C VAL A 35 -0.51 -5.51 -5.50
N ILE A 36 0.49 -4.84 -4.93
CA ILE A 36 0.92 -3.50 -5.36
C ILE A 36 1.55 -3.53 -6.75
N GLU A 37 2.40 -4.52 -7.03
CA GLU A 37 3.01 -4.70 -8.34
C GLU A 37 1.95 -4.98 -9.41
N ARG A 38 0.99 -5.87 -9.14
CA ARG A 38 -0.10 -6.18 -10.08
C ARG A 38 -0.97 -4.96 -10.37
N ILE A 39 -1.33 -4.18 -9.35
CA ILE A 39 -2.05 -2.92 -9.53
C ILE A 39 -1.22 -1.92 -10.35
N GLY A 40 0.08 -1.87 -10.11
CA GLY A 40 1.00 -1.06 -10.90
C GLY A 40 1.03 -1.45 -12.37
N GLU A 41 1.00 -2.74 -12.70
CA GLU A 41 0.89 -3.23 -14.08
C GLU A 41 -0.43 -2.83 -14.72
N LEU A 42 -1.56 -3.08 -14.04
CA LEU A 42 -2.91 -2.78 -14.52
C LEU A 42 -3.11 -1.28 -14.78
N THR A 43 -2.52 -0.43 -13.95
CA THR A 43 -2.54 1.03 -14.11
C THR A 43 -1.37 1.57 -14.96
N LYS A 44 -0.54 0.68 -15.51
CA LYS A 44 0.66 1.03 -16.31
C LYS A 44 1.63 1.97 -15.58
N GLY A 45 1.63 1.94 -14.26
CA GLY A 45 2.43 2.83 -13.43
C GLY A 45 2.01 4.31 -13.49
N ASP A 46 0.86 4.65 -14.07
CA ASP A 46 0.43 6.04 -14.31
C ASP A 46 -0.63 6.56 -13.32
N ALA A 47 -1.12 5.73 -12.41
CA ALA A 47 -2.09 6.18 -11.41
C ALA A 47 -1.47 7.13 -10.38
N ILE A 48 -2.29 8.02 -9.83
CA ILE A 48 -1.97 8.70 -8.59
C ILE A 48 -2.17 7.71 -7.45
N VAL A 49 -1.11 7.42 -6.73
CA VAL A 49 -1.13 6.52 -5.57
C VAL A 49 -1.26 7.35 -4.32
N VAL A 50 -2.32 7.10 -3.58
CA VAL A 50 -2.52 7.67 -2.25
C VAL A 50 -2.28 6.58 -1.21
N THR A 51 -1.65 6.90 -0.10
CA THR A 51 -1.51 5.97 1.01
C THR A 51 -2.03 6.53 2.31
N ASP A 52 -2.65 5.69 3.11
CA ASP A 52 -2.74 5.92 4.54
C ASP A 52 -1.40 5.60 5.20
N VAL A 53 -1.32 5.55 6.51
CA VAL A 53 -0.08 5.39 7.27
C VAL A 53 0.03 3.99 7.89
N GLY A 54 1.17 3.34 7.63
CA GLY A 54 1.48 2.01 8.14
C GLY A 54 2.38 1.20 7.19
N GLN A 55 2.38 -0.12 7.32
CA GLN A 55 3.17 -1.00 6.45
C GLN A 55 2.80 -0.84 4.98
N HIS A 56 1.50 -0.72 4.67
CA HIS A 56 1.00 -0.50 3.30
C HIS A 56 1.58 0.74 2.63
N GLN A 57 1.82 1.81 3.39
CA GLN A 57 2.47 3.04 2.92
C GLN A 57 3.89 2.75 2.42
N MET A 58 4.66 2.01 3.20
CA MET A 58 6.04 1.68 2.88
C MET A 58 6.10 0.67 1.71
N TRP A 59 5.25 -0.35 1.70
CA TRP A 59 5.16 -1.27 0.56
C TRP A 59 4.76 -0.55 -0.73
N ALA A 60 3.79 0.36 -0.69
CA ALA A 60 3.42 1.14 -1.86
C ALA A 60 4.59 1.99 -2.39
N ALA A 61 5.34 2.64 -1.49
CA ALA A 61 6.52 3.41 -1.87
C ALA A 61 7.63 2.54 -2.47
N GLN A 62 7.78 1.27 -2.00
CA GLN A 62 8.82 0.36 -2.45
C GLN A 62 8.47 -0.36 -3.77
N TYR A 63 7.20 -0.79 -3.95
CA TYR A 63 6.83 -1.76 -4.98
C TYR A 63 5.98 -1.19 -6.12
N TYR A 64 5.26 -0.07 -5.94
CA TYR A 64 4.55 0.52 -7.05
C TYR A 64 5.53 1.10 -8.10
N PRO A 65 5.33 0.85 -9.40
CA PRO A 65 6.26 1.26 -10.47
C PRO A 65 6.01 2.69 -10.93
N TYR A 66 6.22 3.69 -10.07
CA TYR A 66 6.03 5.11 -10.38
C TYR A 66 6.74 5.53 -11.66
N GLN A 67 6.03 6.20 -12.56
CA GLN A 67 6.53 6.67 -13.86
C GLN A 67 6.66 8.19 -13.93
N ASN A 68 5.86 8.91 -13.15
CA ASN A 68 5.76 10.36 -13.23
C ASN A 68 6.05 11.02 -11.88
N GLU A 69 6.38 12.30 -11.93
CA GLU A 69 6.52 13.13 -10.74
C GLU A 69 5.17 13.33 -10.04
N ARG A 70 5.20 13.50 -8.72
CA ARG A 70 4.04 13.83 -7.87
C ARG A 70 2.90 12.78 -7.91
N GLN A 71 3.22 11.54 -8.26
CA GLN A 71 2.24 10.45 -8.25
C GLN A 71 1.92 9.92 -6.83
N LEU A 72 2.83 10.11 -5.86
CA LEU A 72 2.64 9.63 -4.49
C LEU A 72 2.11 10.75 -3.60
N VAL A 73 0.91 10.56 -3.06
CA VAL A 73 0.26 11.44 -2.08
C VAL A 73 0.22 10.70 -0.73
N THR A 74 0.95 11.20 0.25
CA THR A 74 1.15 10.47 1.50
C THR A 74 1.45 11.41 2.67
N SER A 75 1.01 11.07 3.88
CA SER A 75 1.38 11.75 5.11
C SER A 75 2.74 11.27 5.60
N GLY A 76 3.80 11.55 4.83
CA GLY A 76 5.17 11.08 5.10
C GLY A 76 5.89 11.83 6.22
N GLY A 77 5.43 13.02 6.59
CA GLY A 77 6.03 13.84 7.65
C GLY A 77 5.41 13.56 9.02
N LEU A 78 4.13 13.85 9.18
CA LEU A 78 3.42 13.64 10.46
C LEU A 78 2.94 12.20 10.67
N GLY A 79 2.77 11.41 9.61
CA GLY A 79 2.29 10.04 9.73
C GLY A 79 0.88 9.94 10.28
N THR A 80 -0.04 10.75 9.73
CA THR A 80 -1.42 10.84 10.22
C THR A 80 -2.25 9.66 9.69
N MET A 81 -2.61 8.72 10.54
CA MET A 81 -3.59 7.68 10.21
C MET A 81 -4.96 8.28 9.94
N GLY A 82 -5.69 7.75 8.94
CA GLY A 82 -6.95 8.32 8.46
C GLY A 82 -6.79 9.37 7.37
N PHE A 83 -5.56 9.72 6.99
CA PHE A 83 -5.28 10.64 5.87
C PHE A 83 -5.76 10.10 4.52
N GLY A 84 -5.72 8.79 4.33
CA GLY A 84 -5.80 8.15 3.02
C GLY A 84 -7.09 8.41 2.26
N VAL A 85 -8.27 8.10 2.84
CA VAL A 85 -9.56 8.22 2.14
C VAL A 85 -9.85 9.65 1.70
N PRO A 86 -9.83 10.66 2.60
CA PRO A 86 -10.10 12.05 2.20
C PRO A 86 -9.06 12.59 1.21
N ALA A 87 -7.79 12.21 1.32
CA ALA A 87 -6.75 12.61 0.40
C ALA A 87 -6.96 12.02 -1.01
N ALA A 88 -7.40 10.75 -1.11
CA ALA A 88 -7.71 10.11 -2.38
C ALA A 88 -8.89 10.79 -3.09
N ILE A 89 -9.92 11.17 -2.33
CA ILE A 89 -11.05 11.95 -2.85
C ILE A 89 -10.54 13.27 -3.42
N GLY A 90 -9.75 14.02 -2.67
CA GLY A 90 -9.17 15.28 -3.10
C GLY A 90 -8.28 15.13 -4.34
N ALA A 91 -7.45 14.07 -4.38
CA ALA A 91 -6.60 13.78 -5.53
C ALA A 91 -7.41 13.52 -6.81
N LYS A 92 -8.50 12.75 -6.72
CA LYS A 92 -9.38 12.48 -7.87
C LYS A 92 -10.14 13.71 -8.34
N ILE A 93 -10.66 14.52 -7.42
CA ILE A 93 -11.35 15.77 -7.76
C ILE A 93 -10.40 16.74 -8.48
N ALA A 94 -9.16 16.82 -8.02
CA ALA A 94 -8.14 17.68 -8.62
C ALA A 94 -7.60 17.14 -9.96
N ASN A 95 -7.73 15.84 -10.21
CA ASN A 95 -7.22 15.16 -11.40
C ASN A 95 -8.27 14.19 -11.97
N PRO A 96 -9.37 14.69 -12.53
CA PRO A 96 -10.53 13.87 -12.92
C PRO A 96 -10.20 12.81 -13.98
N ASP A 97 -9.20 13.05 -14.81
CA ASP A 97 -8.79 12.15 -15.91
C ASP A 97 -7.76 11.09 -15.47
N LYS A 98 -7.25 11.15 -14.24
CA LYS A 98 -6.26 10.20 -13.73
C LYS A 98 -6.92 9.10 -12.89
N GLU A 99 -6.42 7.88 -13.03
CA GLU A 99 -6.71 6.84 -12.06
C GLU A 99 -6.15 7.21 -10.69
N VAL A 100 -6.94 6.97 -9.64
CA VAL A 100 -6.50 7.17 -8.25
C VAL A 100 -6.69 5.87 -7.49
N VAL A 101 -5.59 5.37 -6.95
CA VAL A 101 -5.54 4.17 -6.12
C VAL A 101 -5.11 4.55 -4.71
N LEU A 102 -5.91 4.19 -3.73
CA LEU A 102 -5.59 4.33 -2.32
C LEU A 102 -5.16 2.97 -1.76
N PHE A 103 -3.96 2.89 -1.20
CA PHE A 103 -3.56 1.79 -0.34
C PHE A 103 -3.77 2.18 1.12
N VAL A 104 -4.53 1.37 1.86
CA VAL A 104 -4.90 1.62 3.25
C VAL A 104 -4.80 0.33 4.07
N GLY A 105 -4.51 0.43 5.36
CA GLY A 105 -4.61 -0.68 6.30
C GLY A 105 -5.95 -0.67 7.05
N ASP A 106 -6.29 -1.80 7.65
CA ASP A 106 -7.50 -2.01 8.43
C ASP A 106 -7.66 -0.98 9.58
N GLY A 107 -6.59 -0.66 10.30
CA GLY A 107 -6.62 0.32 11.38
C GLY A 107 -6.81 1.76 10.89
N GLY A 108 -6.05 2.19 9.86
CA GLY A 108 -6.15 3.54 9.32
C GLY A 108 -7.49 3.81 8.64
N PHE A 109 -8.02 2.83 7.92
CA PHE A 109 -9.33 2.94 7.27
C PHE A 109 -10.47 3.23 8.25
N GLN A 110 -10.46 2.60 9.42
CA GLN A 110 -11.49 2.80 10.43
C GLN A 110 -11.56 4.23 10.97
N MET A 111 -10.51 5.02 10.82
CA MET A 111 -10.48 6.40 11.32
C MET A 111 -11.30 7.39 10.47
N THR A 112 -11.45 7.10 9.17
CA THR A 112 -12.14 8.00 8.21
C THR A 112 -13.03 7.25 7.22
N ASN A 113 -13.49 6.05 7.54
CA ASN A 113 -14.35 5.24 6.66
C ASN A 113 -15.68 5.93 6.30
N GLN A 114 -16.16 6.86 7.13
CA GLN A 114 -17.38 7.65 6.85
C GLN A 114 -17.26 8.48 5.58
N GLU A 115 -16.05 8.79 5.13
CA GLU A 115 -15.81 9.50 3.87
C GLU A 115 -16.19 8.68 2.62
N LEU A 116 -16.45 7.38 2.77
CA LEU A 116 -17.02 6.55 1.70
C LEU A 116 -18.37 7.11 1.21
N ALA A 117 -19.09 7.83 2.06
CA ALA A 117 -20.33 8.52 1.66
C ALA A 117 -20.10 9.46 0.47
N ILE A 118 -18.98 10.17 0.45
CA ILE A 118 -18.61 11.10 -0.63
C ILE A 118 -18.44 10.38 -1.95
N LEU A 119 -17.84 9.19 -1.93
CA LEU A 119 -17.61 8.39 -3.13
C LEU A 119 -18.92 8.04 -3.83
N ASN A 120 -19.93 7.67 -3.05
CA ASN A 120 -21.25 7.33 -3.61
C ASN A 120 -22.05 8.57 -4.02
N ILE A 121 -22.07 9.61 -3.19
CA ILE A 121 -22.85 10.84 -3.46
C ILE A 121 -22.37 11.52 -4.75
N TYR A 122 -21.07 11.67 -4.91
CA TYR A 122 -20.46 12.38 -6.02
C TYR A 122 -19.91 11.47 -7.12
N LYS A 123 -20.08 10.13 -6.99
CA LYS A 123 -19.59 9.12 -7.94
C LYS A 123 -18.09 9.27 -8.23
N VAL A 124 -17.30 9.48 -7.20
CA VAL A 124 -15.85 9.68 -7.30
C VAL A 124 -15.15 8.33 -7.52
N PRO A 125 -14.66 8.01 -8.73
CA PRO A 125 -14.16 6.69 -9.08
C PRO A 125 -12.72 6.47 -8.59
N ILE A 126 -12.54 6.32 -7.27
CA ILE A 126 -11.27 5.89 -6.67
C ILE A 126 -11.32 4.40 -6.34
N LYS A 127 -10.14 3.78 -6.31
CA LYS A 127 -9.95 2.38 -5.92
C LYS A 127 -9.37 2.35 -4.51
N VAL A 128 -10.19 2.02 -3.54
CA VAL A 128 -9.73 1.82 -2.16
C VAL A 128 -9.27 0.37 -2.01
N VAL A 129 -7.99 0.17 -1.88
CA VAL A 129 -7.35 -1.16 -1.72
C VAL A 129 -6.87 -1.29 -0.28
N MET A 130 -7.61 -2.05 0.50
CA MET A 130 -7.24 -2.35 1.89
C MET A 130 -6.34 -3.58 1.92
N LEU A 131 -5.14 -3.43 2.46
CA LEU A 131 -4.26 -4.54 2.82
C LEU A 131 -4.53 -4.90 4.28
N ASN A 132 -5.44 -5.86 4.46
CA ASN A 132 -5.92 -6.26 5.79
C ASN A 132 -4.99 -7.32 6.38
N ASN A 133 -4.23 -6.95 7.41
CA ASN A 133 -3.35 -7.86 8.15
C ASN A 133 -3.80 -8.08 9.60
N HIS A 134 -5.01 -7.64 9.96
CA HIS A 134 -5.60 -7.75 11.29
C HIS A 134 -4.71 -7.17 12.39
N SER A 135 -4.01 -6.05 12.10
CA SER A 135 -3.12 -5.42 13.07
C SER A 135 -2.74 -3.99 12.70
N LEU A 136 -2.35 -3.20 13.69
CA LEU A 136 -1.54 -2.02 13.50
C LEU A 136 -0.12 -2.47 13.10
N GLY A 137 0.03 -2.88 11.86
CA GLY A 137 1.15 -3.70 11.39
C GLY A 137 2.52 -3.09 11.62
N MET A 138 2.68 -1.76 11.49
CA MET A 138 3.96 -1.11 11.77
C MET A 138 4.28 -1.10 13.27
N VAL A 139 3.30 -0.86 14.13
CA VAL A 139 3.47 -0.92 15.59
C VAL A 139 3.85 -2.34 16.00
N ARG A 140 3.12 -3.34 15.50
CA ARG A 140 3.42 -4.76 15.75
C ARG A 140 4.84 -5.12 15.29
N GLN A 141 5.24 -4.73 14.08
CA GLN A 141 6.58 -5.01 13.55
C GLN A 141 7.68 -4.41 14.45
N TRP A 142 7.47 -3.22 14.98
CA TRP A 142 8.41 -2.60 15.93
C TRP A 142 8.46 -3.35 17.26
N GLN A 143 7.31 -3.76 17.79
CA GLN A 143 7.24 -4.55 19.01
C GLN A 143 7.96 -5.89 18.85
N GLU A 144 7.80 -6.54 17.70
CA GLU A 144 8.51 -7.79 17.38
C GLU A 144 10.02 -7.56 17.22
N ALA A 145 10.43 -6.51 16.53
CA ALA A 145 11.83 -6.28 16.19
C ALA A 145 12.68 -5.71 17.34
N PHE A 146 12.07 -4.90 18.22
CA PHE A 146 12.81 -4.09 19.20
C PHE A 146 12.35 -4.26 20.64
N TYR A 147 11.28 -5.02 20.89
CA TYR A 147 10.69 -5.21 22.21
C TYR A 147 10.43 -6.68 22.54
N ASP A 148 11.33 -7.57 22.11
CA ASP A 148 11.33 -9.01 22.38
C ASP A 148 10.02 -9.71 21.99
N GLY A 149 9.35 -9.24 20.93
CA GLY A 149 8.08 -9.80 20.47
C GLY A 149 6.90 -9.55 21.41
N ARG A 150 7.03 -8.64 22.36
CA ARG A 150 5.94 -8.29 23.32
C ARG A 150 4.94 -7.36 22.65
N THR A 151 4.01 -7.95 21.90
CA THR A 151 2.92 -7.21 21.26
C THR A 151 1.88 -6.80 22.31
N SER A 152 1.44 -5.55 22.25
CA SER A 152 0.36 -5.01 23.08
C SER A 152 -0.47 -4.03 22.27
N GLU A 153 -1.80 -4.23 22.27
CA GLU A 153 -2.80 -3.37 21.60
C GLU A 153 -2.53 -3.08 20.10
N SER A 154 -1.74 -3.95 19.45
CA SER A 154 -1.36 -3.82 18.04
C SER A 154 -1.94 -4.91 17.15
N VAL A 155 -2.62 -5.88 17.75
CA VAL A 155 -3.27 -7.01 17.07
C VAL A 155 -4.76 -6.93 17.35
N PHE A 156 -5.57 -7.05 16.30
CA PHE A 156 -7.01 -7.05 16.42
C PHE A 156 -7.55 -8.46 16.59
N ASP A 157 -8.28 -8.71 17.69
CA ASP A 157 -9.01 -9.96 17.91
C ASP A 157 -10.29 -10.03 17.10
N SER A 158 -10.86 -8.87 16.78
CA SER A 158 -12.03 -8.74 15.92
C SER A 158 -11.95 -7.45 15.10
N LEU A 159 -12.51 -7.48 13.91
CA LEU A 159 -12.64 -6.33 13.01
C LEU A 159 -14.09 -6.22 12.54
N PRO A 160 -14.55 -5.03 12.15
CA PRO A 160 -15.80 -4.87 11.42
C PRO A 160 -15.79 -5.70 10.13
N ASP A 161 -16.97 -6.09 9.67
CA ASP A 161 -17.12 -6.58 8.31
C ASP A 161 -17.01 -5.40 7.32
N PHE A 162 -15.85 -5.24 6.72
CA PHE A 162 -15.56 -4.14 5.81
C PHE A 162 -16.34 -4.25 4.49
N GLN A 163 -16.72 -5.46 4.08
CA GLN A 163 -17.55 -5.66 2.90
C GLN A 163 -18.97 -5.14 3.15
N LEU A 164 -19.58 -5.50 4.27
CA LEU A 164 -20.90 -4.98 4.66
C LEU A 164 -20.85 -3.46 4.86
N MET A 165 -19.75 -2.92 5.41
CA MET A 165 -19.57 -1.48 5.56
C MET A 165 -19.54 -0.78 4.22
N ALA A 166 -18.74 -1.24 3.26
CA ALA A 166 -18.69 -0.67 1.91
C ALA A 166 -20.05 -0.77 1.21
N GLN A 167 -20.72 -1.90 1.37
CA GLN A 167 -22.07 -2.11 0.84
C GLN A 167 -23.10 -1.14 1.43
N ALA A 168 -23.03 -0.87 2.75
CA ALA A 168 -23.90 0.10 3.41
C ALA A 168 -23.75 1.51 2.86
N TYR A 169 -22.56 1.88 2.40
CA TYR A 169 -22.30 3.13 1.68
C TYR A 169 -22.62 3.06 0.18
N GLY A 170 -23.11 1.92 -0.33
CA GLY A 170 -23.42 1.73 -1.75
C GLY A 170 -22.18 1.68 -2.66
N ILE A 171 -21.06 1.27 -2.11
CA ILE A 171 -19.78 1.11 -2.84
C ILE A 171 -19.64 -0.33 -3.32
N LYS A 172 -19.29 -0.49 -4.59
CA LYS A 172 -18.93 -1.80 -5.16
C LYS A 172 -17.73 -2.36 -4.41
N ASN A 173 -17.81 -3.61 -3.98
CA ASN A 173 -16.79 -4.16 -3.10
C ASN A 173 -16.42 -5.60 -3.45
N TYR A 174 -15.17 -5.96 -3.12
CA TYR A 174 -14.59 -7.29 -3.33
C TYR A 174 -13.68 -7.67 -2.17
N LYS A 175 -13.57 -8.98 -1.93
CA LYS A 175 -12.60 -9.53 -0.98
C LYS A 175 -11.78 -10.61 -1.68
N PHE A 176 -10.45 -10.50 -1.56
CA PHE A 176 -9.50 -11.44 -2.15
C PHE A 176 -8.55 -11.98 -1.08
N ASP A 177 -8.42 -13.28 -1.01
CA ASP A 177 -7.60 -14.01 -0.04
C ASP A 177 -6.81 -15.18 -0.68
N ASN A 178 -7.05 -15.45 -1.98
CA ASN A 178 -6.43 -16.55 -2.68
C ASN A 178 -5.27 -16.08 -3.57
N PRO A 179 -4.01 -16.48 -3.27
CA PRO A 179 -2.86 -16.08 -4.08
C PRO A 179 -2.86 -16.64 -5.51
N GLU A 180 -3.57 -17.78 -5.75
CA GLU A 180 -3.59 -18.40 -7.08
C GLU A 180 -4.47 -17.63 -8.08
N THR A 181 -5.51 -16.96 -7.60
CA THR A 181 -6.45 -16.21 -8.44
C THR A 181 -6.21 -14.69 -8.41
N LEU A 182 -5.38 -14.20 -7.50
CA LEU A 182 -5.17 -12.79 -7.21
C LEU A 182 -4.91 -11.93 -8.46
N GLU A 183 -4.04 -12.41 -9.36
CA GLU A 183 -3.68 -11.64 -10.58
C GLU A 183 -4.90 -11.35 -11.45
N LYS A 184 -5.80 -12.34 -11.57
CA LYS A 184 -7.04 -12.22 -12.33
C LYS A 184 -8.09 -11.42 -11.55
N ASP A 185 -8.22 -11.68 -10.25
CA ASP A 185 -9.22 -11.04 -9.40
C ASP A 185 -9.01 -9.53 -9.33
N LEU A 186 -7.76 -9.08 -9.35
CA LEU A 186 -7.41 -7.65 -9.35
C LEU A 186 -7.76 -6.93 -10.66
N GLU A 187 -8.10 -7.63 -11.76
CA GLU A 187 -8.52 -6.97 -13.01
C GLU A 187 -9.76 -6.08 -12.85
N VAL A 188 -10.56 -6.32 -11.82
CA VAL A 188 -11.72 -5.47 -11.49
C VAL A 188 -11.35 -4.00 -11.26
N ILE A 189 -10.08 -3.72 -10.92
CA ILE A 189 -9.60 -2.35 -10.68
C ILE A 189 -9.69 -1.45 -11.92
N THR A 190 -9.78 -2.04 -13.11
CA THR A 190 -9.88 -1.33 -14.38
C THR A 190 -11.26 -0.71 -14.66
N GLU A 191 -12.27 -1.05 -13.85
CA GLU A 191 -13.60 -0.48 -13.98
C GLU A 191 -13.63 0.96 -13.47
N ASP A 192 -14.21 1.89 -14.23
CA ASP A 192 -14.32 3.31 -13.86
C ASP A 192 -15.49 3.59 -12.89
N VAL A 193 -15.43 2.98 -11.72
CA VAL A 193 -16.42 3.15 -10.64
C VAL A 193 -15.73 3.26 -9.29
N PRO A 194 -16.37 3.90 -8.28
CA PRO A 194 -15.90 3.83 -6.90
C PRO A 194 -15.87 2.38 -6.43
N MET A 195 -14.76 1.95 -5.85
CA MET A 195 -14.58 0.54 -5.50
C MET A 195 -13.82 0.39 -4.19
N PHE A 196 -14.22 -0.58 -3.39
CA PHE A 196 -13.52 -1.04 -2.20
C PHE A 196 -13.04 -2.48 -2.40
N ILE A 197 -11.76 -2.71 -2.27
CA ILE A 197 -11.14 -4.03 -2.40
C ILE A 197 -10.42 -4.34 -1.09
N GLU A 198 -10.88 -5.35 -0.38
CA GLU A 198 -10.18 -5.91 0.77
C GLU A 198 -9.31 -7.07 0.30
N VAL A 199 -8.03 -7.00 0.61
CA VAL A 199 -7.09 -8.10 0.37
C VAL A 199 -6.58 -8.58 1.71
N ASP A 200 -6.89 -9.83 2.04
CA ASP A 200 -6.41 -10.48 3.27
C ASP A 200 -4.95 -10.91 3.08
N ILE A 201 -4.07 -10.34 3.89
CA ILE A 201 -2.63 -10.60 3.82
C ILE A 201 -2.11 -11.17 5.13
N SER A 202 -0.97 -11.85 5.06
CA SER A 202 -0.37 -12.42 6.25
C SER A 202 0.01 -11.34 7.29
N ARG A 203 -0.46 -11.52 8.52
CA ARG A 203 -0.04 -10.69 9.66
C ARG A 203 1.47 -10.71 9.87
N LYS A 204 2.15 -11.79 9.47
CA LYS A 204 3.59 -11.99 9.69
C LYS A 204 4.47 -11.28 8.65
N GLU A 205 3.87 -10.62 7.66
CA GLU A 205 4.65 -9.85 6.70
C GLU A 205 5.27 -8.62 7.35
N HIS A 206 6.56 -8.45 7.09
CA HIS A 206 7.33 -7.28 7.53
C HIS A 206 7.68 -6.40 6.34
N VAL A 207 7.78 -5.10 6.59
CA VAL A 207 8.38 -4.17 5.63
C VAL A 207 9.89 -4.32 5.73
N LEU A 208 10.49 -4.81 4.67
CA LEU A 208 11.94 -4.91 4.51
C LEU A 208 12.32 -4.51 3.07
N PRO A 209 13.45 -3.84 2.86
CA PRO A 209 14.36 -3.34 3.87
C PRO A 209 13.81 -2.14 4.65
N MET A 210 14.31 -1.96 5.88
CA MET A 210 13.92 -0.85 6.74
C MET A 210 15.13 -0.32 7.51
N VAL A 211 15.28 1.00 7.58
CA VAL A 211 16.29 1.65 8.44
C VAL A 211 15.68 1.87 9.82
N PRO A 212 16.22 1.26 10.89
CA PRO A 212 15.74 1.51 12.25
C PRO A 212 15.95 2.95 12.66
N ALA A 213 15.09 3.46 13.55
CA ALA A 213 15.23 4.81 14.08
C ALA A 213 16.59 5.04 14.72
N GLY A 214 17.23 6.15 14.38
CA GLY A 214 18.56 6.50 14.87
C GLY A 214 19.73 5.76 14.21
N LYS A 215 19.46 4.90 13.23
CA LYS A 215 20.46 4.20 12.45
C LYS A 215 20.72 4.87 11.10
N SER A 216 21.88 4.57 10.52
CA SER A 216 22.26 5.04 9.19
C SER A 216 21.80 4.08 8.09
N ASN A 217 21.77 4.55 6.84
CA ASN A 217 21.28 3.76 5.70
C ASN A 217 22.05 2.44 5.50
N HIS A 218 23.30 2.34 5.90
CA HIS A 218 24.07 1.10 5.79
C HIS A 218 23.75 0.07 6.92
N GLU A 219 23.01 0.49 7.95
CA GLU A 219 22.51 -0.37 9.04
C GLU A 219 21.08 -0.87 8.78
N MET A 220 20.66 -0.88 7.52
CA MET A 220 19.33 -1.29 7.09
C MET A 220 19.06 -2.75 7.42
N LEU A 221 17.91 -3.03 8.03
CA LEU A 221 17.41 -4.38 8.24
C LEU A 221 16.93 -4.99 6.92
N GLY A 222 17.13 -6.29 6.74
CA GLY A 222 16.65 -7.03 5.57
C GLY A 222 17.58 -6.95 4.34
N VAL A 223 18.73 -6.27 4.44
CA VAL A 223 19.77 -6.22 3.40
C VAL A 223 21.11 -6.63 3.97
N LYS A 224 21.81 -7.53 3.27
CA LYS A 224 23.23 -7.80 3.55
C LYS A 224 24.05 -6.94 2.60
N PHE A 225 24.80 -6.01 3.14
CA PHE A 225 25.84 -5.27 2.42
C PHE A 225 27.11 -6.16 2.43
N ASN A 226 27.54 -6.61 1.26
CA ASN A 226 28.81 -7.32 1.08
C ASN A 226 29.93 -6.29 0.91
#